data_c4d304281703a1584ca79060dbbcd2c3
#
_entry.id   c4d304281703a1584ca79060dbbcd2c3
#
_cell.length_a   1.000
_cell.length_b   1.000
_cell.length_c   1.000
_cell.angle_alpha   90.00
_cell.angle_beta   90.00
_cell.angle_gamma   90.00
#
_symmetry.space_group_name_H-M   'P 1'
#
loop_
_entity.id
_entity.type
_entity.pdbx_description
1 polymer ?
#
loop_
_entity_poly.entity_id
_entity_poly.type
_entity_poly.pdbx_seq_one_letter_code
_entity_poly.pdbx_strand_id
1 'polypeptide(L)'
;ADFFYKHSAEERNHMFKFLAYINERGGEAKIEAIPAPRDNPVSLETCIEDVWQHELENSKKIYALVDQAMAERDWATFNFLQWFVKEQIEEEALINNLRDKFALASKDKADNQNFYELDKDMASASQEGDLPREKS
;
A
#
# COMPACT_ATOMS: atom_id res chain seq x y z
N ALA A 1 -12.67 -7.75 6.24
CA ALA A 1 -13.21 -6.52 5.62
C ALA A 1 -12.46 -5.28 6.12
N ASP A 2 -12.27 -5.09 7.41
CA ASP A 2 -11.70 -3.87 8.02
C ASP A 2 -10.28 -3.56 7.56
N PHE A 3 -9.45 -4.57 7.37
CA PHE A 3 -8.11 -4.42 6.82
C PHE A 3 -8.13 -3.68 5.47
N PHE A 4 -8.92 -4.18 4.50
CA PHE A 4 -8.98 -3.58 3.17
C PHE A 4 -9.58 -2.17 3.17
N TYR A 5 -10.53 -1.87 4.06
CA TYR A 5 -11.07 -0.51 4.20
C TYR A 5 -10.01 0.46 4.74
N LYS A 6 -9.21 0.04 5.72
CA LYS A 6 -8.14 0.86 6.28
C LYS A 6 -7.03 1.07 5.26
N HIS A 7 -6.58 0.00 4.62
CA HIS A 7 -5.58 0.08 3.55
C HIS A 7 -6.02 1.02 2.43
N SER A 8 -7.29 0.94 2.00
CA SER A 8 -7.86 1.88 1.04
C SER A 8 -7.84 3.34 1.52
N ALA A 9 -8.05 3.59 2.82
CA ALA A 9 -7.97 4.93 3.39
C ALA A 9 -6.52 5.45 3.43
N GLU A 10 -5.55 4.58 3.70
CA GLU A 10 -4.11 4.88 3.65
C GLU A 10 -3.68 5.25 2.24
N GLU A 11 -4.04 4.46 1.23
CA GLU A 11 -3.78 4.76 -0.17
C GLU A 11 -4.36 6.11 -0.62
N ARG A 12 -5.55 6.44 -0.13
CA ARG A 12 -6.13 7.75 -0.37
C ARG A 12 -5.29 8.88 0.24
N ASN A 13 -4.73 8.68 1.42
CA ASN A 13 -3.83 9.65 2.06
C ASN A 13 -2.52 9.78 1.28
N HIS A 14 -1.98 8.70 0.73
CA HIS A 14 -0.81 8.72 -0.16
C HIS A 14 -1.08 9.58 -1.40
N MET A 15 -2.23 9.40 -2.03
CA MET A 15 -2.66 10.24 -3.15
C MET A 15 -2.70 11.72 -2.76
N PHE A 16 -3.30 12.07 -1.62
CA PHE A 16 -3.38 13.45 -1.17
C PHE A 16 -2.01 14.07 -0.88
N LYS A 17 -1.04 13.29 -0.39
CA LYS A 17 0.34 13.78 -0.22
C LYS A 17 0.96 14.20 -1.56
N PHE A 18 0.78 13.40 -2.63
CA PHE A 18 1.25 13.77 -3.97
C PHE A 18 0.56 15.05 -4.47
N LEU A 19 -0.77 15.14 -4.34
CA LEU A 19 -1.52 16.32 -4.78
C LEU A 19 -1.08 17.59 -4.04
N ALA A 20 -0.90 17.50 -2.72
CA ALA A 20 -0.41 18.61 -1.91
C ALA A 20 0.99 19.03 -2.36
N TYR A 21 1.91 18.10 -2.52
CA TYR A 21 3.27 18.38 -2.97
C TYR A 21 3.32 19.06 -4.34
N ILE A 22 2.56 18.56 -5.32
CA ILE A 22 2.48 19.16 -6.67
C ILE A 22 2.02 20.62 -6.57
N ASN A 23 0.96 20.88 -5.78
CA ASN A 23 0.43 22.23 -5.60
C ASN A 23 1.42 23.15 -4.86
N GLU A 24 2.09 22.66 -3.82
CA GLU A 24 3.13 23.40 -3.07
C GLU A 24 4.31 23.78 -3.96
N ARG A 25 4.62 22.96 -4.95
CA ARG A 25 5.67 23.23 -5.95
C ARG A 25 5.20 24.13 -7.11
N GLY A 26 3.96 24.59 -7.08
CA GLY A 26 3.37 25.44 -8.13
C GLY A 26 2.97 24.68 -9.39
N GLY A 27 2.90 23.36 -9.31
CA GLY A 27 2.41 22.52 -10.39
C GLY A 27 0.88 22.41 -10.41
N GLU A 28 0.35 21.87 -11.47
CA GLU A 28 -1.07 21.54 -11.62
C GLU A 28 -1.24 20.01 -11.62
N ALA A 29 -1.93 19.48 -10.62
CA ALA A 29 -2.23 18.06 -10.56
C ALA A 29 -3.37 17.72 -11.54
N LYS A 30 -3.09 16.86 -12.49
CA LYS A 30 -4.09 16.32 -13.42
C LYS A 30 -4.51 14.93 -12.94
N ILE A 31 -5.80 14.79 -12.65
CA ILE A 31 -6.38 13.51 -12.26
C ILE A 31 -7.08 12.94 -13.49
N GLU A 32 -6.56 11.85 -13.99
CA GLU A 32 -7.16 11.11 -15.10
C GLU A 32 -8.32 10.24 -14.60
N ALA A 33 -9.08 9.66 -15.55
CA ALA A 33 -10.16 8.75 -15.22
C ALA A 33 -9.62 7.52 -14.49
N ILE A 34 -10.24 7.21 -13.35
CA ILE A 34 -9.93 5.99 -12.59
C ILE A 34 -10.68 4.83 -13.27
N PRO A 35 -10.01 3.78 -13.72
CA PRO A 35 -10.68 2.64 -14.30
C PRO A 35 -11.62 1.98 -13.29
N ALA A 36 -12.74 1.45 -13.78
CA ALA A 36 -13.64 0.71 -12.93
C ALA A 36 -12.90 -0.48 -12.28
N PRO A 37 -13.18 -0.79 -11.00
CA PRO A 37 -12.63 -1.99 -10.38
C PRO A 37 -13.08 -3.23 -11.16
N ARG A 38 -12.27 -4.28 -11.09
CA ARG A 38 -12.68 -5.59 -11.61
C ARG A 38 -13.97 -6.06 -10.95
N ASP A 39 -14.67 -6.98 -11.60
CA ASP A 39 -15.76 -7.70 -10.98
C ASP A 39 -15.34 -8.28 -9.62
N ASN A 40 -16.31 -8.48 -8.73
CA ASN A 40 -16.06 -8.92 -7.37
C ASN A 40 -15.04 -10.06 -7.31
N PRO A 41 -14.02 -9.98 -6.45
CA PRO A 41 -13.03 -11.03 -6.30
C PRO A 41 -13.72 -12.32 -5.86
N VAL A 42 -13.34 -13.41 -6.49
CA VAL A 42 -13.94 -14.74 -6.25
C VAL A 42 -13.52 -15.34 -4.90
N SER A 43 -12.45 -14.85 -4.29
CA SER A 43 -11.91 -15.35 -3.01
C SER A 43 -11.06 -14.34 -2.27
N LEU A 44 -10.83 -14.58 -0.98
CA LEU A 44 -9.89 -13.79 -0.18
C LEU A 44 -8.45 -13.90 -0.72
N GLU A 45 -8.07 -15.09 -1.19
CA GLU A 45 -6.76 -15.30 -1.82
C GLU A 45 -6.55 -14.38 -3.02
N THR A 46 -7.54 -14.29 -3.90
CA THR A 46 -7.50 -13.38 -5.05
C THR A 46 -7.39 -11.93 -4.62
N CYS A 47 -8.12 -11.52 -3.56
CA CYS A 47 -8.00 -10.16 -3.02
C CYS A 47 -6.57 -9.85 -2.55
N ILE A 48 -5.97 -10.75 -1.78
CA ILE A 48 -4.62 -10.57 -1.22
C ILE A 48 -3.59 -10.52 -2.37
N GLU A 49 -3.73 -11.40 -3.37
CA GLU A 49 -2.82 -11.41 -4.52
C GLU A 49 -2.97 -10.15 -5.40
N ASP A 50 -4.19 -9.67 -5.62
CA ASP A 50 -4.42 -8.43 -6.37
C ASP A 50 -3.78 -7.23 -5.65
N VAL A 51 -3.93 -7.12 -4.33
CA VAL A 51 -3.27 -6.07 -3.54
C VAL A 51 -1.75 -6.20 -3.63
N TRP A 52 -1.20 -7.41 -3.50
CA TRP A 52 0.22 -7.65 -3.65
C TRP A 52 0.77 -7.14 -4.99
N GLN A 53 0.09 -7.46 -6.09
CA GLN A 53 0.51 -7.01 -7.42
C GLN A 53 0.42 -5.48 -7.55
N HIS A 54 -0.59 -4.84 -6.93
CA HIS A 54 -0.71 -3.38 -6.91
C HIS A 54 0.45 -2.74 -6.16
N GLU A 55 0.85 -3.28 -4.99
CA GLU A 55 1.98 -2.73 -4.23
C GLU A 55 3.30 -2.84 -5.00
N LEU A 56 3.55 -3.98 -5.66
CA LEU A 56 4.72 -4.13 -6.52
C LEU A 56 4.74 -3.12 -7.69
N GLU A 57 3.58 -2.82 -8.28
CA GLU A 57 3.48 -1.82 -9.33
C GLU A 57 3.67 -0.40 -8.80
N ASN A 58 3.14 -0.09 -7.61
CA ASN A 58 3.33 1.20 -6.93
C ASN A 58 4.81 1.42 -6.62
N SER A 59 5.50 0.43 -6.07
CA SER A 59 6.95 0.50 -5.82
C SER A 59 7.73 0.82 -7.08
N LYS A 60 7.45 0.14 -8.19
CA LYS A 60 8.10 0.40 -9.49
C LYS A 60 7.89 1.85 -9.96
N LYS A 61 6.66 2.36 -9.82
CA LYS A 61 6.33 3.76 -10.20
C LYS A 61 7.06 4.76 -9.32
N ILE A 62 7.10 4.52 -7.99
CA ILE A 62 7.83 5.37 -7.05
C ILE A 62 9.32 5.37 -7.36
N TYR A 63 9.92 4.20 -7.61
CA TYR A 63 11.35 4.11 -7.96
C TYR A 63 11.66 4.81 -9.28
N ALA A 64 10.77 4.73 -10.28
CA ALA A 64 10.92 5.47 -11.52
C ALA A 64 10.88 7.00 -11.31
N LEU A 65 10.02 7.49 -10.40
CA LEU A 65 10.00 8.90 -10.02
C LEU A 65 11.28 9.32 -9.28
N VAL A 66 11.83 8.46 -8.42
CA VAL A 66 13.11 8.70 -7.73
C VAL A 66 14.24 8.82 -8.75
N ASP A 67 14.31 7.89 -9.70
CA ASP A 67 15.31 7.91 -10.77
C ASP A 67 15.22 9.20 -11.61
N GLN A 68 14.01 9.62 -11.94
CA GLN A 68 13.78 10.87 -12.67
C GLN A 68 14.22 12.10 -11.85
N ALA A 69 13.82 12.18 -10.58
CA ALA A 69 14.24 13.28 -9.70
C ALA A 69 15.77 13.38 -9.57
N MET A 70 16.44 12.23 -9.47
CA MET A 70 17.89 12.17 -9.45
C MET A 70 18.52 12.65 -10.77
N ALA A 71 17.99 12.19 -11.91
CA ALA A 71 18.48 12.56 -13.24
C ALA A 71 18.35 14.07 -13.49
N GLU A 72 17.26 14.67 -13.03
CA GLU A 72 16.98 16.11 -13.14
C GLU A 72 17.65 16.95 -12.04
N ARG A 73 18.28 16.30 -11.06
CA ARG A 73 18.85 16.92 -9.85
C ARG A 73 17.82 17.71 -9.04
N ASP A 74 16.57 17.27 -9.08
CA ASP A 74 15.50 17.80 -8.24
C ASP A 74 15.55 17.16 -6.84
N TRP A 75 16.42 17.71 -6.00
CA TRP A 75 16.65 17.21 -4.66
C TRP A 75 15.45 17.38 -3.73
N ALA A 76 14.58 18.34 -4.02
CA ALA A 76 13.35 18.52 -3.26
C ALA A 76 12.37 17.36 -3.51
N THR A 77 12.15 17.02 -4.78
CA THR A 77 11.32 15.86 -5.15
C THR A 77 11.97 14.55 -4.69
N PHE A 78 13.29 14.41 -4.85
CA PHE A 78 14.01 13.24 -4.32
C PHE A 78 13.75 13.07 -2.82
N ASN A 79 13.89 14.11 -2.02
CA ASN A 79 13.67 14.05 -0.57
C ASN A 79 12.20 13.73 -0.22
N PHE A 80 11.24 14.32 -0.92
CA PHE A 80 9.83 14.03 -0.75
C PHE A 80 9.52 12.56 -1.01
N LEU A 81 10.09 11.98 -2.06
CA LEU A 81 9.84 10.59 -2.44
C LEU A 81 10.44 9.56 -1.47
N GLN A 82 11.44 9.93 -0.64
CA GLN A 82 12.06 9.00 0.32
C GLN A 82 11.05 8.47 1.33
N TRP A 83 10.05 9.27 1.72
CA TRP A 83 8.97 8.79 2.57
C TRP A 83 8.19 7.65 1.88
N PHE A 84 7.87 7.80 0.60
CA PHE A 84 7.17 6.75 -0.17
C PHE A 84 8.01 5.51 -0.40
N VAL A 85 9.33 5.65 -0.59
CA VAL A 85 10.24 4.50 -0.66
C VAL A 85 10.20 3.68 0.63
N LYS A 86 10.23 4.36 1.78
CA LYS A 86 10.13 3.69 3.08
C LYS A 86 8.77 3.02 3.26
N GLU A 87 7.69 3.71 2.92
CA GLU A 87 6.33 3.21 3.01
C GLU A 87 6.15 1.93 2.18
N GLN A 88 6.63 1.91 0.94
CA GLN A 88 6.54 0.73 0.08
C GLN A 88 7.26 -0.50 0.64
N ILE A 89 8.38 -0.31 1.36
CA ILE A 89 9.05 -1.42 2.06
C ILE A 89 8.12 -2.02 3.12
N GLU A 90 7.41 -1.17 3.86
CA GLU A 90 6.49 -1.59 4.92
C GLU A 90 5.24 -2.25 4.33
N GLU A 91 4.66 -1.68 3.26
CA GLU A 91 3.50 -2.23 2.56
C GLU A 91 3.80 -3.59 1.92
N GLU A 92 4.91 -3.72 1.20
CA GLU A 92 5.31 -5.01 0.63
C GLU A 92 5.52 -6.07 1.72
N ALA A 93 6.17 -5.71 2.83
CA ALA A 93 6.38 -6.63 3.95
C ALA A 93 5.06 -7.07 4.59
N LEU A 94 4.12 -6.14 4.76
CA LEU A 94 2.79 -6.39 5.33
C LEU A 94 2.00 -7.36 4.46
N ILE A 95 1.87 -7.07 3.18
CA ILE A 95 1.07 -7.89 2.26
C ILE A 95 1.73 -9.26 2.03
N ASN A 96 3.06 -9.33 1.93
CA ASN A 96 3.75 -10.60 1.82
C ASN A 96 3.53 -11.50 3.06
N ASN A 97 3.55 -10.92 4.25
CA ASN A 97 3.24 -11.63 5.49
C ASN A 97 1.80 -12.18 5.47
N LEU A 98 0.83 -11.41 5.00
CA LEU A 98 -0.56 -11.87 4.85
C LEU A 98 -0.68 -13.03 3.86
N ARG A 99 0.04 -12.98 2.74
CA ARG A 99 0.10 -14.07 1.75
C ARG A 99 0.64 -15.35 2.35
N ASP A 100 1.75 -15.26 3.08
CA ASP A 100 2.38 -16.42 3.73
C ASP A 100 1.45 -17.05 4.78
N LYS A 101 0.81 -16.23 5.63
CA LYS A 101 -0.16 -16.69 6.62
C LYS A 101 -1.39 -17.33 5.99
N PHE A 102 -1.91 -16.75 4.90
CA PHE A 102 -3.02 -17.34 4.16
C PHE A 102 -2.63 -18.68 3.56
N ALA A 103 -1.44 -18.79 2.97
CA ALA A 103 -0.95 -20.04 2.39
C ALA A 103 -0.78 -21.15 3.46
N LEU A 104 -0.34 -20.79 4.67
CA LEU A 104 -0.25 -21.72 5.79
C LEU A 104 -1.64 -22.17 6.27
N ALA A 105 -2.56 -21.23 6.48
CA ALA A 105 -3.92 -21.52 6.91
C ALA A 105 -4.69 -22.39 5.89
N SER A 106 -4.42 -22.21 4.60
CA SER A 106 -5.09 -22.97 3.53
C SER A 106 -4.57 -24.40 3.39
N LYS A 107 -3.35 -24.71 3.83
CA LYS A 107 -2.79 -26.07 3.81
C LYS A 107 -3.43 -26.96 4.86
N ASP A 108 -3.80 -26.41 6.00
CA ASP A 108 -4.39 -27.14 7.13
C ASP A 108 -5.94 -27.01 7.11
N LYS A 109 -6.57 -27.62 6.11
CA LYS A 109 -8.05 -27.56 5.93
C LYS A 109 -8.87 -28.09 7.12
N ALA A 110 -8.23 -28.70 8.12
CA ALA A 110 -8.89 -29.27 9.29
C ALA A 110 -8.94 -28.32 10.51
N ASP A 111 -8.23 -27.19 10.48
CA ASP A 111 -8.10 -26.33 11.64
C ASP A 111 -8.65 -24.93 11.41
N ASN A 112 -9.88 -24.69 11.87
CA ASN A 112 -10.50 -23.35 11.90
C ASN A 112 -9.68 -22.35 12.73
N GLN A 113 -8.73 -22.80 13.54
CA GLN A 113 -7.91 -21.96 14.39
C GLN A 113 -6.94 -21.09 13.56
N ASN A 114 -6.39 -21.63 12.47
CA ASN A 114 -5.46 -20.91 11.60
C ASN A 114 -6.15 -19.74 10.86
N PHE A 115 -7.40 -19.90 10.45
CA PHE A 115 -8.17 -18.79 9.87
C PHE A 115 -8.59 -17.74 10.90
N TYR A 116 -8.85 -18.15 12.14
CA TYR A 116 -9.13 -17.24 13.23
C TYR A 116 -7.89 -16.39 13.59
N GLU A 117 -6.72 -17.00 13.63
CA GLU A 117 -5.45 -16.28 13.85
C GLU A 117 -5.15 -15.32 12.70
N LEU A 118 -5.40 -15.73 11.46
CA LEU A 118 -5.26 -14.85 10.29
C LEU A 118 -6.19 -13.61 10.39
N ASP A 119 -7.45 -13.81 10.76
CA ASP A 119 -8.41 -12.70 10.94
C ASP A 119 -7.97 -11.74 12.04
N LYS A 120 -7.47 -12.28 13.16
CA LYS A 120 -6.90 -11.51 14.27
C LYS A 120 -5.66 -10.72 13.85
N ASP A 121 -4.77 -11.32 13.09
CA ASP A 121 -3.55 -10.68 12.59
C ASP A 121 -3.87 -9.59 11.56
N MET A 122 -4.84 -9.82 10.68
CA MET A 122 -5.35 -8.79 9.77
C MET A 122 -5.97 -7.61 10.52
N ALA A 123 -6.64 -7.87 11.64
CA ALA A 123 -7.21 -6.82 12.48
C ALA A 123 -6.11 -6.03 13.23
N SER A 124 -5.04 -6.67 13.67
CA SER A 124 -3.91 -6.01 14.38
C SER A 124 -3.00 -5.25 13.41
N ALA A 125 -2.70 -5.81 12.24
CA ALA A 125 -1.90 -5.13 11.21
C ALA A 125 -2.49 -3.77 10.81
N SER A 126 -3.82 -3.66 10.85
CA SER A 126 -4.50 -2.40 10.63
C SER A 126 -4.36 -1.38 11.77
N GLN A 127 -3.74 -1.71 12.91
CA GLN A 127 -3.48 -0.79 14.03
C GLN A 127 -2.04 -0.29 14.04
N GLU A 128 -1.11 -0.97 13.39
CA GLU A 128 0.30 -0.57 13.32
C GLU A 128 0.56 0.60 12.35
N GLY A 129 -0.36 0.89 11.43
CA GLY A 129 -0.32 2.07 10.55
C GLY A 129 -0.51 3.42 11.25
N ASP A 130 -0.90 3.43 12.53
CA ASP A 130 -0.96 4.62 13.38
C ASP A 130 0.37 4.88 14.12
N LEU A 131 1.49 4.96 13.39
CA LEU A 131 2.71 5.51 13.97
C LEU A 131 2.50 6.98 14.34
N PRO A 132 3.02 7.43 15.51
CA PRO A 132 2.77 8.79 15.99
C PRO A 132 3.27 9.78 14.94
N ARG A 133 2.38 10.69 14.54
CA ARG A 133 2.73 11.84 13.71
C ARG A 133 3.86 12.58 14.41
N GLU A 134 5.06 12.54 13.88
CA GLU A 134 6.10 13.46 14.30
C GLU A 134 5.54 14.87 14.10
N LYS A 135 5.35 15.58 15.21
CA LYS A 135 5.02 16.98 15.20
C LYS A 135 6.25 17.71 14.66
N SER A 136 6.17 18.12 13.41
CA SER A 136 7.08 19.12 12.85
C SER A 136 6.83 20.46 13.47
#